data_03e7eced0cc15c2166933bda76f25d7b
#
_entry.id   03e7eced0cc15c2166933bda76f25d7b
#
_cell.length_a   1.000
_cell.length_b   1.000
_cell.length_c   1.000
_cell.angle_alpha   90.00
_cell.angle_beta   90.00
_cell.angle_gamma   90.00
#
_symmetry.space_group_name_H-M   'P 1'
#
loop_
_entity.id
_entity.type
_entity.pdbx_description
1 polymer ?
#
loop_
_entity_poly.entity_id
_entity_poly.type
_entity_poly.pdbx_seq_one_letter_code
_entity_poly.pdbx_strand_id
1 'polypeptide(L)'
;MSLIKLTNITKSYPLGDMQLQILKGLSLQIEAGDFVAIMGPSGSGKSTLMNILGCLDKPTSGQYSLDGQQVENLSSDELATIRNQKIGFVFQGFNLLSRTTALENVELPMVYSNVPTSERKIRAKKALEKVGLTDRINHQPNQLSGGQQQRVAIARAIVNEAPIIFADEPTGNLDTKMSVEIMDLFTKLNKELKRTIILVTHEEDIARYANRIIKIVDGEIHSDERMNK
;
A
#
# COMPACT_ATOMS: atom_id res chain seq x y z
N MET A 1 -8.83 -7.93 16.72
CA MET A 1 -9.27 -8.82 15.61
C MET A 1 -8.33 -8.60 14.44
N SER A 2 -7.83 -9.69 13.87
CA SER A 2 -6.89 -9.61 12.75
C SER A 2 -7.57 -8.97 11.53
N LEU A 3 -6.98 -7.89 11.02
CA LEU A 3 -7.46 -7.19 9.82
C LEU A 3 -7.09 -7.98 8.55
N ILE A 4 -5.90 -8.56 8.54
CA ILE A 4 -5.38 -9.41 7.47
C ILE A 4 -4.96 -10.75 8.06
N LYS A 5 -5.43 -11.84 7.46
CA LYS A 5 -5.01 -13.19 7.83
C LYS A 5 -4.73 -14.02 6.59
N LEU A 6 -3.51 -14.46 6.45
CA LEU A 6 -3.06 -15.44 5.46
C LEU A 6 -2.81 -16.79 6.15
N THR A 7 -3.22 -17.87 5.52
CA THR A 7 -2.98 -19.23 6.00
C THR A 7 -2.48 -20.10 4.86
N ASN A 8 -1.23 -20.56 4.95
CA ASN A 8 -0.57 -21.44 3.98
C ASN A 8 -0.65 -20.94 2.52
N ILE A 9 -0.45 -19.63 2.30
CA ILE A 9 -0.50 -19.02 0.98
C ILE A 9 0.66 -19.52 0.12
N THR A 10 0.33 -20.08 -1.03
CA THR A 10 1.30 -20.36 -2.09
C THR A 10 1.01 -19.50 -3.32
N LYS A 11 2.06 -19.20 -4.08
CA LYS A 11 1.92 -18.57 -5.40
C LYS A 11 2.93 -19.15 -6.35
N SER A 12 2.42 -19.65 -7.49
CA SER A 12 3.23 -20.15 -8.59
C SER A 12 2.82 -19.48 -9.90
N TYR A 13 3.79 -19.27 -10.78
CA TYR A 13 3.56 -18.77 -12.14
C TYR A 13 4.04 -19.80 -13.16
N PRO A 14 3.36 -19.94 -14.31
CA PRO A 14 3.81 -20.82 -15.38
C PRO A 14 5.10 -20.26 -16.00
N LEU A 15 6.09 -21.14 -16.21
CA LEU A 15 7.35 -20.85 -16.90
C LEU A 15 7.61 -21.96 -17.93
N GLY A 16 7.04 -21.82 -19.14
CA GLY A 16 7.00 -22.89 -20.13
C GLY A 16 6.25 -24.08 -19.58
N ASP A 17 6.87 -25.28 -19.63
CA ASP A 17 6.28 -26.51 -19.10
C ASP A 17 6.47 -26.70 -17.58
N MET A 18 7.16 -25.77 -16.91
CA MET A 18 7.40 -25.82 -15.47
C MET A 18 6.55 -24.78 -14.71
N GLN A 19 6.44 -24.99 -13.39
CA GLN A 19 5.84 -24.03 -12.47
C GLN A 19 6.93 -23.43 -11.58
N LEU A 20 7.08 -22.10 -11.62
CA LEU A 20 7.94 -21.39 -10.70
C LEU A 20 7.16 -20.97 -9.46
N GLN A 21 7.43 -21.63 -8.33
CA GLN A 21 6.81 -21.30 -7.06
C GLN A 21 7.55 -20.13 -6.39
N ILE A 22 6.83 -19.02 -6.18
CA ILE A 22 7.37 -17.80 -5.58
C ILE A 22 7.06 -17.72 -4.08
N LEU A 23 5.84 -18.09 -3.66
CA LEU A 23 5.47 -18.15 -2.24
C LEU A 23 5.21 -19.60 -1.84
N LYS A 24 5.75 -20.01 -0.67
CA LYS A 24 5.88 -21.42 -0.27
C LYS A 24 5.14 -21.72 1.04
N GLY A 25 3.82 -21.45 1.11
CA GLY A 25 3.02 -21.76 2.30
C GLY A 25 3.09 -20.70 3.39
N LEU A 26 3.15 -19.43 2.99
CA LEU A 26 3.29 -18.30 3.90
C LEU A 26 2.01 -18.11 4.74
N SER A 27 2.18 -17.97 6.07
CA SER A 27 1.12 -17.66 7.01
C SER A 27 1.46 -16.38 7.78
N LEU A 28 0.52 -15.44 7.83
CA LEU A 28 0.74 -14.11 8.40
C LEU A 28 -0.57 -13.55 8.95
N GLN A 29 -0.49 -12.83 10.08
CA GLN A 29 -1.60 -12.04 10.61
C GLN A 29 -1.15 -10.61 10.85
N ILE A 30 -1.97 -9.64 10.45
CA ILE A 30 -1.75 -8.20 10.69
C ILE A 30 -2.98 -7.64 11.38
N GLU A 31 -2.78 -6.98 12.50
CA GLU A 31 -3.84 -6.36 13.29
C GLU A 31 -4.17 -4.95 12.75
N ALA A 32 -5.40 -4.50 13.03
CA ALA A 32 -5.77 -3.12 12.70
C ALA A 32 -4.90 -2.11 13.47
N GLY A 33 -4.36 -1.12 12.75
CA GLY A 33 -3.47 -0.11 13.31
C GLY A 33 -1.99 -0.52 13.39
N ASP A 34 -1.63 -1.73 12.97
CA ASP A 34 -0.21 -2.10 12.85
C ASP A 34 0.50 -1.24 11.79
N PHE A 35 1.77 -0.93 12.04
CA PHE A 35 2.68 -0.42 11.03
C PHE A 35 3.76 -1.48 10.77
N VAL A 36 3.63 -2.21 9.69
CA VAL A 36 4.46 -3.37 9.35
C VAL A 36 5.40 -3.04 8.21
N ALA A 37 6.68 -3.38 8.34
CA ALA A 37 7.63 -3.40 7.24
C ALA A 37 7.86 -4.83 6.76
N ILE A 38 7.72 -5.07 5.45
CA ILE A 38 8.07 -6.33 4.79
C ILE A 38 9.40 -6.11 4.09
N MET A 39 10.41 -6.85 4.51
CA MET A 39 11.78 -6.77 4.01
C MET A 39 12.23 -8.08 3.39
N GLY A 40 13.32 -8.03 2.63
CA GLY A 40 14.00 -9.20 2.07
C GLY A 40 14.79 -8.85 0.81
N PRO A 41 15.66 -9.72 0.33
CA PRO A 41 16.44 -9.52 -0.89
C PRO A 41 15.55 -9.40 -2.13
N SER A 42 16.13 -8.93 -3.25
CA SER A 42 15.43 -8.96 -4.54
C SER A 42 15.07 -10.41 -4.91
N GLY A 43 13.87 -10.60 -5.45
CA GLY A 43 13.37 -11.94 -5.82
C GLY A 43 12.82 -12.78 -4.67
N SER A 44 12.83 -12.31 -3.43
CA SER A 44 12.32 -13.09 -2.27
C SER A 44 10.78 -13.27 -2.23
N GLY A 45 10.01 -12.64 -3.14
CA GLY A 45 8.56 -12.74 -3.19
C GLY A 45 7.79 -11.58 -2.57
N LYS A 46 8.45 -10.50 -2.11
CA LYS A 46 7.79 -9.33 -1.48
C LYS A 46 6.71 -8.69 -2.35
N SER A 47 7.01 -8.38 -3.61
CA SER A 47 6.06 -7.78 -4.54
C SER A 47 4.90 -8.73 -4.86
N THR A 48 5.18 -10.04 -4.95
CA THR A 48 4.14 -11.07 -5.13
C THR A 48 3.22 -11.12 -3.92
N LEU A 49 3.78 -11.12 -2.70
CA LEU A 49 2.98 -11.06 -1.48
C LEU A 49 2.16 -9.77 -1.41
N MET A 50 2.76 -8.62 -1.72
CA MET A 50 2.06 -7.34 -1.74
C MET A 50 0.90 -7.34 -2.75
N ASN A 51 1.08 -7.91 -3.94
CA ASN A 51 0.00 -8.03 -4.92
C ASN A 51 -1.16 -8.88 -4.41
N ILE A 52 -0.88 -9.97 -3.70
CA ILE A 52 -1.93 -10.81 -3.08
C ILE A 52 -2.62 -10.04 -1.96
N LEU A 53 -1.86 -9.46 -1.02
CA LEU A 53 -2.41 -8.66 0.07
C LEU A 53 -3.24 -7.48 -0.44
N GLY A 54 -2.79 -6.86 -1.53
CA GLY A 54 -3.47 -5.75 -2.20
C GLY A 54 -4.65 -6.15 -3.09
N CYS A 55 -5.02 -7.44 -3.13
CA CYS A 55 -6.06 -7.95 -4.02
C CYS A 55 -5.82 -7.63 -5.52
N LEU A 56 -4.55 -7.46 -5.93
CA LEU A 56 -4.14 -7.27 -7.32
C LEU A 56 -3.91 -8.62 -8.02
N ASP A 57 -3.61 -9.66 -7.24
CA ASP A 57 -3.43 -11.03 -7.72
C ASP A 57 -4.05 -12.01 -6.71
N LYS A 58 -4.31 -13.24 -7.13
CA LYS A 58 -4.84 -14.31 -6.28
C LYS A 58 -3.74 -15.29 -5.90
N PRO A 59 -3.79 -15.87 -4.70
CA PRO A 59 -2.92 -16.99 -4.36
C PRO A 59 -3.23 -18.21 -5.26
N THR A 60 -2.24 -19.07 -5.47
CA THR A 60 -2.45 -20.38 -6.13
C THR A 60 -3.18 -21.33 -5.20
N SER A 61 -2.86 -21.30 -3.90
CA SER A 61 -3.56 -22.03 -2.84
C SER A 61 -3.41 -21.33 -1.48
N GLY A 62 -4.14 -21.81 -0.49
CA GLY A 62 -4.20 -21.21 0.83
C GLY A 62 -5.44 -20.35 1.02
N GLN A 63 -5.56 -19.73 2.19
CA GLN A 63 -6.71 -18.90 2.55
C GLN A 63 -6.27 -17.47 2.84
N TYR A 64 -7.00 -16.50 2.31
CA TYR A 64 -6.81 -15.09 2.58
C TYR A 64 -8.10 -14.45 3.10
N SER A 65 -8.07 -13.97 4.33
CA SER A 65 -9.16 -13.19 4.92
C SER A 65 -8.73 -11.74 5.13
N LEU A 66 -9.53 -10.81 4.63
CA LEU A 66 -9.39 -9.36 4.78
C LEU A 66 -10.62 -8.80 5.49
N ASP A 67 -10.44 -8.23 6.68
CA ASP A 67 -11.52 -7.66 7.49
C ASP A 67 -12.68 -8.67 7.69
N GLY A 68 -12.34 -9.94 7.93
CA GLY A 68 -13.29 -11.06 8.11
C GLY A 68 -13.86 -11.65 6.82
N GLN A 69 -13.60 -11.08 5.65
CA GLN A 69 -14.09 -11.57 4.36
C GLN A 69 -13.03 -12.47 3.68
N GLN A 70 -13.44 -13.65 3.19
CA GLN A 70 -12.58 -14.54 2.40
C GLN A 70 -12.40 -13.98 0.99
N VAL A 71 -11.15 -13.72 0.61
CA VAL A 71 -10.81 -12.95 -0.61
C VAL A 71 -10.47 -13.86 -1.78
N GLU A 72 -9.94 -15.04 -1.55
CA GLU A 72 -9.47 -15.96 -2.58
C GLU A 72 -10.56 -16.42 -3.56
N ASN A 73 -11.82 -16.46 -3.12
CA ASN A 73 -12.95 -16.92 -3.92
C ASN A 73 -13.71 -15.79 -4.65
N LEU A 74 -13.34 -14.53 -4.42
CA LEU A 74 -14.04 -13.38 -4.98
C LEU A 74 -13.79 -13.22 -6.50
N SER A 75 -14.77 -12.69 -7.20
CA SER A 75 -14.64 -12.28 -8.60
C SER A 75 -13.72 -11.07 -8.75
N SER A 76 -13.30 -10.77 -9.97
CA SER A 76 -12.46 -9.59 -10.27
C SER A 76 -13.14 -8.26 -9.88
N ASP A 77 -14.46 -8.17 -10.05
CA ASP A 77 -15.23 -6.96 -9.72
C ASP A 77 -15.36 -6.78 -8.19
N GLU A 78 -15.58 -7.87 -7.46
CA GLU A 78 -15.59 -7.84 -5.99
C GLU A 78 -14.20 -7.46 -5.43
N LEU A 79 -13.11 -8.01 -6.00
CA LEU A 79 -11.75 -7.62 -5.64
C LEU A 79 -11.48 -6.13 -5.96
N ALA A 80 -11.99 -5.62 -7.09
CA ALA A 80 -11.87 -4.19 -7.42
C ALA A 80 -12.62 -3.31 -6.41
N THR A 81 -13.79 -3.75 -5.96
CA THR A 81 -14.58 -3.06 -4.92
C THR A 81 -13.82 -3.02 -3.60
N ILE A 82 -13.26 -4.15 -3.16
CA ILE A 82 -12.42 -4.22 -1.94
C ILE A 82 -11.21 -3.31 -2.06
N ARG A 83 -10.47 -3.35 -3.17
CA ARG A 83 -9.32 -2.45 -3.40
C ARG A 83 -9.71 -0.99 -3.23
N ASN A 84 -10.82 -0.59 -3.84
CA ASN A 84 -11.25 0.80 -3.78
C ASN A 84 -11.67 1.24 -2.37
N GLN A 85 -12.33 0.37 -1.61
CA GLN A 85 -12.91 0.70 -0.30
C GLN A 85 -11.96 0.47 0.88
N LYS A 86 -11.11 -0.55 0.81
CA LYS A 86 -10.32 -1.03 1.94
C LYS A 86 -8.83 -0.75 1.82
N ILE A 87 -8.33 -0.41 0.61
CA ILE A 87 -6.90 -0.36 0.33
C ILE A 87 -6.52 0.95 -0.38
N GLY A 88 -5.57 1.67 0.18
CA GLY A 88 -4.87 2.76 -0.49
C GLY A 88 -3.48 2.31 -0.93
N PHE A 89 -3.09 2.61 -2.16
CA PHE A 89 -1.76 2.25 -2.69
C PHE A 89 -0.88 3.47 -2.87
N VAL A 90 0.38 3.33 -2.45
CA VAL A 90 1.47 4.27 -2.68
C VAL A 90 2.65 3.52 -3.30
N PHE A 91 3.10 3.91 -4.48
CA PHE A 91 4.15 3.24 -5.24
C PHE A 91 5.41 4.10 -5.33
N GLN A 92 6.55 3.47 -5.54
CA GLN A 92 7.84 4.12 -5.78
C GLN A 92 7.79 5.12 -6.95
N GLY A 93 7.12 4.76 -8.05
CA GLY A 93 6.96 5.58 -9.25
C GLY A 93 5.81 6.59 -9.18
N PHE A 94 5.21 6.83 -8.00
CA PHE A 94 4.07 7.73 -7.75
C PHE A 94 2.79 7.31 -8.49
N ASN A 95 2.87 6.80 -9.71
CA ASN A 95 1.78 6.37 -10.58
C ASN A 95 0.66 7.42 -10.71
N LEU A 96 1.06 8.68 -10.89
CA LEU A 96 0.15 9.78 -11.13
C LEU A 96 -0.19 9.89 -12.63
N LEU A 97 -1.42 10.27 -12.93
CA LEU A 97 -1.83 10.61 -14.28
C LEU A 97 -1.18 11.93 -14.69
N SER A 98 -0.30 11.89 -15.70
CA SER A 98 0.61 13.00 -16.05
C SER A 98 -0.07 14.26 -16.59
N ARG A 99 -1.28 14.11 -17.18
CA ARG A 99 -2.05 15.21 -17.79
C ARG A 99 -3.19 15.73 -16.92
N THR A 100 -3.22 15.34 -15.66
CA THR A 100 -4.25 15.75 -14.69
C THR A 100 -3.59 16.46 -13.51
N THR A 101 -4.34 17.33 -12.86
CA THR A 101 -3.87 18.08 -11.68
C THR A 101 -3.71 17.17 -10.46
N ALA A 102 -3.06 17.65 -9.41
CA ALA A 102 -2.99 16.98 -8.12
C ALA A 102 -4.40 16.70 -7.56
N LEU A 103 -5.31 17.66 -7.69
CA LEU A 103 -6.71 17.49 -7.28
C LEU A 103 -7.40 16.35 -8.00
N GLU A 104 -7.32 16.32 -9.34
CA GLU A 104 -7.94 15.29 -10.18
C GLU A 104 -7.34 13.90 -9.93
N ASN A 105 -6.02 13.80 -9.72
CA ASN A 105 -5.38 12.55 -9.31
C ASN A 105 -5.94 12.00 -8.00
N VAL A 106 -6.19 12.88 -7.02
CA VAL A 106 -6.75 12.49 -5.71
C VAL A 106 -8.26 12.19 -5.81
N GLU A 107 -8.98 12.80 -6.74
CA GLU A 107 -10.40 12.49 -6.99
C GLU A 107 -10.62 11.09 -7.56
N LEU A 108 -9.63 10.52 -8.24
CA LEU A 108 -9.77 9.30 -9.05
C LEU A 108 -10.38 8.09 -8.31
N PRO A 109 -9.95 7.71 -7.08
CA PRO A 109 -10.57 6.60 -6.36
C PRO A 109 -12.07 6.80 -6.08
N MET A 110 -12.49 8.04 -5.86
CA MET A 110 -13.88 8.39 -5.58
C MET A 110 -14.77 8.35 -6.84
N VAL A 111 -14.18 8.45 -8.04
CA VAL A 111 -14.91 8.23 -9.30
C VAL A 111 -15.40 6.80 -9.37
N TYR A 112 -14.55 5.84 -9.02
CA TYR A 112 -14.92 4.41 -9.00
C TYR A 112 -15.92 4.05 -7.90
N SER A 113 -16.04 4.89 -6.86
CA SER A 113 -17.04 4.75 -5.79
C SER A 113 -18.35 5.50 -6.09
N ASN A 114 -18.52 6.06 -7.28
CA ASN A 114 -19.68 6.85 -7.69
C ASN A 114 -20.00 8.04 -6.75
N VAL A 115 -18.99 8.63 -6.10
CA VAL A 115 -19.14 9.82 -5.27
C VAL A 115 -19.47 11.03 -6.14
N PRO A 116 -20.47 11.87 -5.81
CA PRO A 116 -20.81 13.06 -6.59
C PRO A 116 -19.64 14.03 -6.76
N THR A 117 -19.54 14.68 -7.94
CA THR A 117 -18.40 15.56 -8.28
C THR A 117 -18.15 16.68 -7.27
N SER A 118 -19.21 17.29 -6.73
CA SER A 118 -19.11 18.33 -5.71
C SER A 118 -18.43 17.83 -4.42
N GLU A 119 -18.79 16.62 -4.01
CA GLU A 119 -18.23 15.98 -2.81
C GLU A 119 -16.80 15.51 -3.04
N ARG A 120 -16.48 14.94 -4.23
CA ARG A 120 -15.10 14.55 -4.58
C ARG A 120 -14.11 15.69 -4.41
N LYS A 121 -14.44 16.88 -4.95
CA LYS A 121 -13.58 18.08 -4.85
C LYS A 121 -13.32 18.47 -3.40
N ILE A 122 -14.33 18.42 -2.55
CA ILE A 122 -14.20 18.76 -1.12
C ILE A 122 -13.28 17.77 -0.42
N ARG A 123 -13.52 16.45 -0.62
CA ARG A 123 -12.72 15.38 0.00
C ARG A 123 -11.27 15.41 -0.51
N ALA A 124 -11.05 15.58 -1.81
CA ALA A 124 -9.72 15.65 -2.40
C ALA A 124 -8.92 16.86 -1.89
N LYS A 125 -9.55 18.05 -1.76
CA LYS A 125 -8.88 19.20 -1.13
C LYS A 125 -8.47 18.92 0.31
N LYS A 126 -9.34 18.33 1.12
CA LYS A 126 -9.02 17.94 2.50
C LYS A 126 -7.88 16.91 2.56
N ALA A 127 -7.85 15.96 1.63
CA ALA A 127 -6.76 14.97 1.57
C ALA A 127 -5.42 15.64 1.20
N LEU A 128 -5.41 16.57 0.25
CA LEU A 128 -4.22 17.35 -0.13
C LEU A 128 -3.74 18.28 1.00
N GLU A 129 -4.65 18.87 1.75
CA GLU A 129 -4.34 19.66 2.94
C GLU A 129 -3.63 18.81 4.02
N LYS A 130 -4.13 17.59 4.28
CA LYS A 130 -3.51 16.65 5.24
C LYS A 130 -2.05 16.30 4.92
N VAL A 131 -1.67 16.37 3.65
CA VAL A 131 -0.30 16.11 3.19
C VAL A 131 0.50 17.39 2.89
N GLY A 132 -0.05 18.57 3.22
CA GLY A 132 0.64 19.87 3.08
C GLY A 132 0.75 20.37 1.64
N LEU A 133 -0.27 20.12 0.78
CA LEU A 133 -0.27 20.52 -0.64
C LEU A 133 -1.42 21.46 -1.01
N THR A 134 -1.91 22.25 -0.08
CA THR A 134 -3.02 23.19 -0.30
C THR A 134 -2.74 24.16 -1.47
N ASP A 135 -1.50 24.65 -1.59
CA ASP A 135 -1.10 25.61 -2.64
C ASP A 135 -0.72 24.94 -3.98
N ARG A 136 -0.81 23.60 -4.06
CA ARG A 136 -0.39 22.80 -5.23
C ARG A 136 -1.52 22.04 -5.89
N ILE A 137 -2.76 22.26 -5.48
CA ILE A 137 -3.94 21.47 -5.92
C ILE A 137 -4.15 21.48 -7.43
N ASN A 138 -3.80 22.58 -8.11
CA ASN A 138 -3.98 22.77 -9.56
C ASN A 138 -2.71 22.44 -10.38
N HIS A 139 -1.61 22.01 -9.73
CA HIS A 139 -0.38 21.66 -10.44
C HIS A 139 -0.48 20.26 -11.03
N GLN A 140 0.09 20.09 -12.21
CA GLN A 140 0.29 18.78 -12.84
C GLN A 140 1.56 18.10 -12.30
N PRO A 141 1.71 16.77 -12.39
CA PRO A 141 2.88 16.04 -11.87
C PRO A 141 4.23 16.59 -12.34
N ASN A 142 4.35 17.03 -13.59
CA ASN A 142 5.58 17.62 -14.14
C ASN A 142 5.95 19.00 -13.53
N GLN A 143 5.04 19.61 -12.77
CA GLN A 143 5.24 20.87 -12.06
C GLN A 143 5.53 20.67 -10.56
N LEU A 144 5.61 19.43 -10.12
CA LEU A 144 5.80 19.03 -8.72
C LEU A 144 7.16 18.33 -8.53
N SER A 145 7.81 18.60 -7.40
CA SER A 145 8.99 17.83 -6.99
C SER A 145 8.63 16.37 -6.70
N GLY A 146 9.60 15.44 -6.68
CA GLY A 146 9.36 14.04 -6.35
C GLY A 146 8.65 13.85 -5.00
N GLY A 147 9.06 14.56 -3.96
CA GLY A 147 8.40 14.52 -2.66
C GLY A 147 6.96 15.07 -2.69
N GLN A 148 6.69 16.10 -3.52
CA GLN A 148 5.33 16.61 -3.72
C GLN A 148 4.47 15.59 -4.49
N GLN A 149 5.00 14.94 -5.51
CA GLN A 149 4.31 13.88 -6.25
C GLN A 149 3.97 12.70 -5.32
N GLN A 150 4.89 12.31 -4.44
CA GLN A 150 4.65 11.26 -3.45
C GLN A 150 3.56 11.66 -2.45
N ARG A 151 3.54 12.92 -2.01
CA ARG A 151 2.44 13.44 -1.15
C ARG A 151 1.09 13.42 -1.87
N VAL A 152 1.03 13.70 -3.19
CA VAL A 152 -0.21 13.52 -3.98
C VAL A 152 -0.62 12.05 -4.02
N ALA A 153 0.31 11.12 -4.24
CA ALA A 153 0.03 9.69 -4.21
C ALA A 153 -0.51 9.22 -2.84
N ILE A 154 0.05 9.74 -1.74
CA ILE A 154 -0.44 9.49 -0.38
C ILE A 154 -1.84 10.08 -0.18
N ALA A 155 -2.09 11.32 -0.61
CA ALA A 155 -3.42 11.93 -0.54
C ALA A 155 -4.46 11.10 -1.30
N ARG A 156 -4.11 10.59 -2.49
CA ARG A 156 -4.94 9.67 -3.27
C ARG A 156 -5.23 8.37 -2.52
N ALA A 157 -4.24 7.82 -1.81
CA ALA A 157 -4.39 6.59 -1.05
C ALA A 157 -5.33 6.74 0.16
N ILE A 158 -5.42 7.92 0.76
CA ILE A 158 -6.22 8.16 1.97
C ILE A 158 -7.60 8.78 1.70
N VAL A 159 -7.91 9.20 0.46
CA VAL A 159 -9.12 9.98 0.14
C VAL A 159 -10.43 9.22 0.37
N ASN A 160 -10.43 7.90 0.16
CA ASN A 160 -11.57 7.00 0.44
C ASN A 160 -11.61 6.52 1.90
N GLU A 161 -10.72 7.05 2.76
CA GLU A 161 -10.62 6.64 4.17
C GLU A 161 -10.31 5.15 4.37
N ALA A 162 -9.65 4.54 3.40
CA ALA A 162 -9.26 3.14 3.43
C ALA A 162 -8.51 2.79 4.74
N PRO A 163 -8.87 1.68 5.41
CA PRO A 163 -8.23 1.28 6.67
C PRO A 163 -6.78 0.81 6.49
N ILE A 164 -6.40 0.41 5.28
CA ILE A 164 -5.08 -0.12 4.96
C ILE A 164 -4.38 0.76 3.92
N ILE A 165 -3.10 1.03 4.13
CA ILE A 165 -2.23 1.68 3.15
C ILE A 165 -1.09 0.71 2.84
N PHE A 166 -0.99 0.31 1.57
CA PHE A 166 0.18 -0.39 1.03
C PHE A 166 1.15 0.61 0.44
N ALA A 167 2.40 0.58 0.86
CA ALA A 167 3.47 1.44 0.38
C ALA A 167 4.62 0.58 -0.17
N ASP A 168 4.79 0.58 -1.49
CA ASP A 168 5.84 -0.16 -2.19
C ASP A 168 7.01 0.77 -2.48
N GLU A 169 8.10 0.60 -1.75
CA GLU A 169 9.32 1.41 -1.85
C GLU A 169 9.03 2.92 -1.92
N PRO A 170 8.25 3.49 -0.99
CA PRO A 170 7.70 4.85 -1.14
C PRO A 170 8.75 5.95 -1.11
N THR A 171 9.98 5.65 -0.76
CA THR A 171 11.12 6.56 -0.64
C THR A 171 12.18 6.34 -1.73
N GLY A 172 12.09 5.28 -2.51
CA GLY A 172 13.15 4.84 -3.42
C GLY A 172 13.52 5.81 -4.55
N ASN A 173 12.69 6.82 -4.83
CA ASN A 173 12.95 7.88 -5.82
C ASN A 173 13.14 9.27 -5.17
N LEU A 174 13.40 9.31 -3.86
CA LEU A 174 13.51 10.55 -3.08
C LEU A 174 14.90 10.70 -2.47
N ASP A 175 15.31 11.95 -2.24
CA ASP A 175 16.47 12.20 -1.41
C ASP A 175 16.22 11.89 0.07
N THR A 176 17.28 11.81 0.87
CA THR A 176 17.21 11.43 2.28
C THR A 176 16.27 12.34 3.10
N LYS A 177 16.30 13.66 2.85
CA LYS A 177 15.44 14.61 3.56
C LYS A 177 13.97 14.37 3.25
N MET A 178 13.63 14.22 1.96
CA MET A 178 12.26 13.94 1.53
C MET A 178 11.79 12.57 2.04
N SER A 179 12.67 11.59 2.08
CA SER A 179 12.38 10.25 2.62
C SER A 179 11.94 10.32 4.07
N VAL A 180 12.67 11.06 4.91
CA VAL A 180 12.28 11.29 6.32
C VAL A 180 10.90 11.96 6.41
N GLU A 181 10.67 13.03 5.64
CA GLU A 181 9.37 13.74 5.65
C GLU A 181 8.19 12.83 5.23
N ILE A 182 8.40 11.94 4.26
CA ILE A 182 7.38 10.98 3.83
C ILE A 182 7.14 9.92 4.91
N MET A 183 8.19 9.42 5.55
CA MET A 183 8.04 8.44 6.63
C MET A 183 7.39 9.02 7.88
N ASP A 184 7.68 10.28 8.20
CA ASP A 184 6.98 11.01 9.27
C ASP A 184 5.49 11.17 8.96
N LEU A 185 5.15 11.44 7.68
CA LEU A 185 3.75 11.49 7.25
C LEU A 185 3.06 10.14 7.43
N PHE A 186 3.68 9.01 7.03
CA PHE A 186 3.14 7.68 7.30
C PHE A 186 2.96 7.42 8.80
N THR A 187 3.94 7.79 9.61
CA THR A 187 3.87 7.66 11.07
C THR A 187 2.67 8.42 11.64
N LYS A 188 2.45 9.65 11.15
CA LYS A 188 1.29 10.46 11.53
C LYS A 188 -0.03 9.80 11.12
N LEU A 189 -0.14 9.31 9.89
CA LEU A 189 -1.32 8.61 9.39
C LEU A 189 -1.63 7.35 10.23
N ASN A 190 -0.60 6.60 10.64
CA ASN A 190 -0.78 5.45 11.51
C ASN A 190 -1.24 5.85 12.91
N LYS A 191 -0.53 6.79 13.56
CA LYS A 191 -0.80 7.16 14.96
C LYS A 191 -2.11 7.94 15.15
N GLU A 192 -2.36 8.94 14.29
CA GLU A 192 -3.50 9.85 14.43
C GLU A 192 -4.78 9.30 13.77
N LEU A 193 -4.66 8.72 12.57
CA LEU A 193 -5.81 8.22 11.83
C LEU A 193 -6.02 6.70 11.99
N LYS A 194 -5.19 6.04 12.80
CA LYS A 194 -5.26 4.59 13.07
C LYS A 194 -5.25 3.73 11.80
N ARG A 195 -4.58 4.21 10.74
CA ARG A 195 -4.45 3.42 9.51
C ARG A 195 -3.42 2.31 9.70
N THR A 196 -3.75 1.12 9.20
CA THR A 196 -2.78 0.02 9.10
C THR A 196 -1.87 0.31 7.93
N ILE A 197 -0.55 0.29 8.14
CA ILE A 197 0.42 0.55 7.09
C ILE A 197 1.24 -0.69 6.86
N ILE A 198 1.34 -1.10 5.59
CA ILE A 198 2.18 -2.21 5.15
C ILE A 198 3.17 -1.62 4.15
N LEU A 199 4.40 -1.51 4.60
CA LEU A 199 5.53 -0.95 3.88
C LEU A 199 6.37 -2.09 3.31
N VAL A 200 6.64 -2.07 2.02
CA VAL A 200 7.65 -2.92 1.39
C VAL A 200 8.89 -2.07 1.17
N THR A 201 10.02 -2.50 1.68
CA THR A 201 11.31 -1.82 1.49
C THR A 201 12.48 -2.79 1.65
N HIS A 202 13.60 -2.47 1.02
CA HIS A 202 14.87 -3.13 1.25
C HIS A 202 15.82 -2.28 2.13
N GLU A 203 15.42 -1.04 2.48
CA GLU A 203 16.19 -0.10 3.28
C GLU A 203 15.89 -0.30 4.78
N GLU A 204 16.91 -0.64 5.58
CA GLU A 204 16.75 -0.87 7.02
C GLU A 204 16.31 0.37 7.78
N ASP A 205 16.83 1.55 7.42
CA ASP A 205 16.48 2.81 8.09
C ASP A 205 15.01 3.17 7.87
N ILE A 206 14.47 2.88 6.68
CA ILE A 206 13.06 3.07 6.36
C ILE A 206 12.19 2.03 7.10
N ALA A 207 12.63 0.77 7.17
CA ALA A 207 11.91 -0.27 7.90
C ALA A 207 11.79 0.03 9.40
N ARG A 208 12.76 0.73 9.98
CA ARG A 208 12.75 1.14 11.40
C ARG A 208 11.61 2.09 11.77
N TYR A 209 10.92 2.71 10.83
CA TYR A 209 9.70 3.48 11.12
C TYR A 209 8.54 2.57 11.53
N ALA A 210 8.49 1.33 11.05
CA ALA A 210 7.48 0.35 11.42
C ALA A 210 7.66 -0.15 12.86
N ASN A 211 6.56 -0.61 13.48
CA ASN A 211 6.59 -1.24 14.80
C ASN A 211 6.72 -2.78 14.73
N ARG A 212 6.73 -3.33 13.52
CA ARG A 212 6.92 -4.76 13.25
C ARG A 212 7.65 -4.94 11.93
N ILE A 213 8.67 -5.80 11.92
CA ILE A 213 9.46 -6.10 10.74
C ILE A 213 9.33 -7.59 10.41
N ILE A 214 8.91 -7.88 9.18
CA ILE A 214 8.78 -9.23 8.65
C ILE A 214 9.81 -9.39 7.54
N LYS A 215 10.72 -10.35 7.69
CA LYS A 215 11.72 -10.66 6.66
C LYS A 215 11.28 -11.86 5.85
N ILE A 216 11.27 -11.71 4.52
CA ILE A 216 10.94 -12.75 3.57
C ILE A 216 12.20 -13.14 2.82
N VAL A 217 12.48 -14.44 2.79
CA VAL A 217 13.58 -15.05 2.04
C VAL A 217 13.03 -16.24 1.29
N ASP A 218 13.33 -16.36 0.00
CA ASP A 218 12.95 -17.49 -0.87
C ASP A 218 11.47 -17.92 -0.79
N GLY A 219 10.58 -16.92 -0.62
CA GLY A 219 9.12 -17.14 -0.58
C GLY A 219 8.56 -17.60 0.78
N GLU A 220 9.36 -17.54 1.83
CA GLU A 220 8.99 -17.92 3.20
C GLU A 220 9.25 -16.77 4.18
N ILE A 221 8.52 -16.73 5.31
CA ILE A 221 8.83 -15.82 6.41
C ILE A 221 10.04 -16.35 7.16
N HIS A 222 11.14 -15.61 7.11
CA HIS A 222 12.38 -15.92 7.81
C HIS A 222 12.36 -15.40 9.26
N SER A 223 11.85 -14.20 9.49
CA SER A 223 11.65 -13.64 10.83
C SER A 223 10.44 -12.71 10.84
N ASP A 224 9.85 -12.55 12.03
CA ASP A 224 8.70 -11.70 12.32
C ASP A 224 8.88 -11.12 13.72
N GLU A 225 9.32 -9.86 13.79
CA GLU A 225 9.78 -9.23 15.02
C GLU A 225 8.97 -7.96 15.29
N ARG A 226 8.40 -7.85 16.49
CA ARG A 226 7.83 -6.61 17.01
C ARG A 226 8.90 -5.75 17.64
N MET A 227 8.97 -4.49 17.21
CA MET A 227 9.92 -3.51 17.74
C MET A 227 9.30 -2.81 18.96
N ASN A 228 9.96 -2.92 20.09
CA ASN A 228 9.59 -2.15 21.30
C ASN A 228 9.96 -0.68 21.06
N LYS A 229 8.98 0.19 20.83
CA LYS A 229 9.16 1.65 20.69
C LYS A 229 8.45 2.37 21.81
#